data_462847f6350ad65c293862f49889a320
#
_entry.id   462847f6350ad65c293862f49889a320
#
_cell.length_a   1.000
_cell.length_b   1.000
_cell.length_c   1.000
_cell.angle_alpha   90.00
_cell.angle_beta   90.00
_cell.angle_gamma   90.00
#
_symmetry.space_group_name_H-M   'P 1'
#
loop_
_entity.id
_entity.type
_entity.pdbx_description
1 polymer ?
#
loop_
_entity_poly.entity_id
_entity_poly.type
_entity_poly.pdbx_seq_one_letter_code
_entity_poly.pdbx_strand_id
1 'polypeptide(L)'
;DLHSFPTRRSSDLEPGTDGIWAVDTEGAARGTSKLFFRVPVGAEMCGPLLLPDMESMFVAVQHPGDGGEDWKPFGRPSYYEDLSTRWPDFRADMPVRPAVVAISKQGGGKIAS
;
A
#
# COMPACT_ATOMS: atom_id res chain seq x y z
N ASP A 1 -8.24 -17.44 14.30
CA ASP A 1 -7.30 -17.65 13.20
C ASP A 1 -6.89 -16.30 12.64
N LEU A 2 -5.61 -16.00 12.83
CA LEU A 2 -5.00 -14.81 12.24
C LEU A 2 -4.92 -15.02 10.74
N HIS A 3 -5.73 -14.30 9.98
CA HIS A 3 -5.60 -14.25 8.55
C HIS A 3 -4.22 -13.69 8.20
N SER A 4 -3.38 -14.51 7.60
CA SER A 4 -2.07 -14.11 7.13
C SER A 4 -2.26 -13.18 5.92
N PHE A 5 -1.79 -11.94 6.03
CA PHE A 5 -1.66 -11.04 4.89
C PHE A 5 -0.25 -11.21 4.30
N PRO A 6 -0.07 -11.97 3.23
CA PRO A 6 1.23 -12.00 2.57
C PRO A 6 1.50 -10.64 1.94
N THR A 7 2.57 -10.00 2.38
CA THR A 7 3.13 -8.86 1.68
C THR A 7 3.88 -9.38 0.45
N ARG A 8 3.37 -9.13 -0.74
CA ARG A 8 4.12 -9.33 -1.98
C ARG A 8 4.59 -7.97 -2.48
N ARG A 9 5.86 -7.88 -2.83
CA ARG A 9 6.31 -6.80 -3.71
C ARG A 9 5.57 -6.95 -5.03
N SER A 10 5.00 -5.88 -5.51
CA SER A 10 4.19 -5.87 -6.74
C SER A 10 5.01 -6.04 -8.03
N SER A 11 6.33 -6.23 -7.92
CA SER A 11 7.23 -6.43 -9.06
C SER A 11 6.86 -7.61 -9.96
N ASP A 12 6.04 -8.53 -9.45
CA ASP A 12 5.73 -9.77 -10.15
C ASP A 12 4.38 -9.75 -10.90
N LEU A 13 3.52 -8.73 -10.69
CA LEU A 13 2.15 -8.79 -11.21
C LEU A 13 1.69 -7.58 -12.01
N GLU A 14 2.22 -6.40 -11.76
CA GLU A 14 2.02 -5.20 -12.61
C GLU A 14 3.11 -4.16 -12.31
N PRO A 15 3.59 -3.44 -13.30
CA PRO A 15 4.56 -2.39 -13.04
C PRO A 15 3.90 -1.30 -12.20
N GLY A 16 4.33 -1.17 -10.96
CA GLY A 16 4.06 0.09 -10.42
C GLY A 16 3.93 0.35 -8.95
N THR A 17 3.37 -0.45 -8.09
CA THR A 17 3.20 -0.06 -6.69
C THR A 17 3.13 -1.25 -5.76
N ASP A 18 3.75 -1.12 -4.60
CA ASP A 18 3.57 -2.07 -3.52
C ASP A 18 2.14 -2.05 -2.98
N GLY A 19 1.70 -3.16 -2.41
CA GLY A 19 0.37 -3.28 -1.87
C GLY A 19 0.18 -4.44 -0.90
N ILE A 20 -0.99 -4.47 -0.28
CA ILE A 20 -1.46 -5.58 0.55
C ILE A 20 -2.52 -6.35 -0.23
N TRP A 21 -2.40 -7.66 -0.17
CA TRP A 21 -3.36 -8.59 -0.75
C TRP A 21 -4.02 -9.40 0.35
N ALA A 22 -5.34 -9.38 0.38
CA ALA A 22 -6.13 -10.27 1.23
C ALA A 22 -6.28 -11.63 0.53
N VAL A 23 -6.15 -12.71 1.29
CA VAL A 23 -6.28 -14.08 0.77
C VAL A 23 -7.35 -14.81 1.57
N ASP A 24 -8.31 -15.39 0.86
CA ASP A 24 -9.30 -16.26 1.48
C ASP A 24 -8.64 -17.56 1.95
N THR A 25 -8.74 -17.86 3.25
CA THR A 25 -8.10 -19.03 3.87
C THR A 25 -9.00 -20.27 3.92
N GLU A 26 -10.31 -20.08 3.73
CA GLU A 26 -11.33 -21.13 3.83
C GLU A 26 -12.36 -21.04 2.71
N GLY A 27 -13.22 -22.03 2.62
CA GLY A 27 -14.33 -22.08 1.67
C GLY A 27 -13.91 -22.27 0.21
N ALA A 28 -14.85 -22.06 -0.70
CA ALA A 28 -14.67 -22.28 -2.14
C ALA A 28 -13.65 -21.31 -2.78
N ALA A 29 -13.43 -20.14 -2.16
CA ALA A 29 -12.49 -19.13 -2.62
C ALA A 29 -11.10 -19.24 -1.99
N ARG A 30 -10.82 -20.31 -1.23
CA ARG A 30 -9.53 -20.53 -0.57
C ARG A 30 -8.36 -20.34 -1.54
N GLY A 31 -7.39 -19.54 -1.13
CA GLY A 31 -6.21 -19.23 -1.94
C GLY A 31 -6.43 -18.12 -2.97
N THR A 32 -7.65 -17.62 -3.12
CA THR A 32 -7.92 -16.45 -3.97
C THR A 32 -7.41 -15.19 -3.31
N SER A 33 -6.55 -14.46 -4.00
CA SER A 33 -6.02 -13.18 -3.53
C SER A 33 -6.76 -12.02 -4.16
N LYS A 34 -7.00 -10.98 -3.36
CA LYS A 34 -7.63 -9.72 -3.78
C LYS A 34 -6.78 -8.57 -3.31
N LEU A 35 -6.52 -7.61 -4.19
CA LEU A 35 -5.82 -6.40 -3.79
C LEU A 35 -6.67 -5.64 -2.77
N PHE A 36 -6.09 -5.41 -1.59
CA PHE A 36 -6.76 -4.74 -0.49
C PHE A 36 -6.36 -3.27 -0.37
N PHE A 37 -5.06 -2.99 -0.44
CA PHE A 37 -4.53 -1.64 -0.32
C PHE A 37 -3.31 -1.48 -1.22
N ARG A 38 -3.14 -0.29 -1.80
CA ARG A 38 -2.02 0.04 -2.67
C ARG A 38 -1.40 1.36 -2.21
N VAL A 39 -0.08 1.40 -2.13
CA VAL A 39 0.67 2.63 -1.84
C VAL A 39 0.91 3.47 -3.10
N PRO A 40 1.25 4.74 -2.96
CA PRO A 40 1.59 5.59 -4.11
C PRO A 40 2.85 5.10 -4.83
N VAL A 41 3.01 5.57 -6.04
CA VAL A 41 4.14 5.28 -6.91
C VAL A 41 5.48 5.52 -6.20
N GLY A 42 6.40 4.55 -6.30
CA GLY A 42 7.73 4.61 -5.72
C GLY A 42 7.77 4.43 -4.20
N ALA A 43 6.62 4.30 -3.55
CA ALA A 43 6.58 4.02 -2.13
C ALA A 43 6.71 2.52 -1.85
N GLU A 44 7.24 2.19 -0.68
CA GLU A 44 7.22 0.86 -0.11
C GLU A 44 6.12 0.76 0.93
N MET A 45 5.37 -0.36 0.91
CA MET A 45 4.35 -0.64 1.92
C MET A 45 4.95 -1.54 3.00
N CYS A 46 4.89 -1.09 4.25
CA CYS A 46 5.49 -1.77 5.39
C CYS A 46 4.54 -1.90 6.59
N GLY A 47 4.86 -2.87 7.44
CA GLY A 47 4.32 -2.99 8.79
C GLY A 47 2.80 -3.03 8.90
N PRO A 48 2.08 -3.88 8.13
CA PRO A 48 0.64 -4.00 8.31
C PRO A 48 0.32 -4.51 9.71
N LEU A 49 -0.53 -3.77 10.43
CA LEU A 49 -1.00 -4.11 11.76
C LEU A 49 -2.52 -4.09 11.77
N LEU A 50 -3.13 -5.27 11.77
CA LEU A 50 -4.57 -5.42 12.01
C LEU A 50 -4.83 -5.39 13.51
N LEU A 51 -5.74 -4.54 13.96
CA LEU A 51 -6.12 -4.48 15.36
C LEU A 51 -6.93 -5.72 15.78
N PRO A 52 -6.91 -6.06 17.09
CA PRO A 52 -7.61 -7.27 17.58
C PRO A 52 -9.11 -7.31 17.32
N ASP A 53 -9.76 -6.16 17.22
CA ASP A 53 -11.18 -6.04 16.88
C ASP A 53 -11.46 -6.30 15.40
N MET A 54 -10.40 -6.32 14.55
CA MET A 54 -10.46 -6.46 13.11
C MET A 54 -11.20 -5.32 12.40
N GLU A 55 -11.43 -4.20 13.05
CA GLU A 55 -12.14 -3.04 12.48
C GLU A 55 -11.20 -1.99 11.89
N SER A 56 -9.92 -2.03 12.29
CA SER A 56 -8.91 -1.09 11.82
C SER A 56 -7.58 -1.78 11.53
N MET A 57 -6.91 -1.30 10.51
CA MET A 57 -5.56 -1.70 10.14
C MET A 57 -4.69 -0.47 9.98
N PHE A 58 -3.46 -0.54 10.44
CA PHE A 58 -2.43 0.46 10.17
C PHE A 58 -1.41 -0.09 9.19
N VAL A 59 -0.93 0.76 8.30
CA VAL A 59 0.13 0.46 7.35
C VAL A 59 1.09 1.64 7.26
N ALA A 60 2.37 1.38 7.10
CA ALA A 60 3.36 2.41 6.85
C ALA A 60 3.61 2.54 5.35
N VAL A 61 3.54 3.77 4.86
CA VAL A 61 3.94 4.15 3.51
C VAL A 61 5.31 4.78 3.61
N GLN A 62 6.34 4.06 3.15
CA GLN A 62 7.73 4.50 3.16
C GLN A 62 8.09 5.23 1.87
N HIS A 63 9.00 6.19 1.98
CA HIS A 63 9.65 6.95 0.90
C HIS A 63 8.76 7.16 -0.35
N PRO A 64 7.53 7.70 -0.20
CA PRO A 64 6.71 8.03 -1.36
C PRO A 64 7.48 9.03 -2.25
N GLY A 65 7.37 8.84 -3.56
CA GLY A 65 8.08 9.69 -4.50
C GLY A 65 9.54 9.28 -4.76
N ASP A 66 10.02 8.21 -4.16
CA ASP A 66 11.29 7.62 -4.54
C ASP A 66 11.12 6.93 -5.89
N GLY A 67 11.66 7.55 -6.94
CA GLY A 67 11.64 6.99 -8.30
C GLY A 67 12.94 6.23 -8.55
N GLY A 68 12.86 4.99 -9.01
CA GLY A 68 14.02 4.21 -9.46
C GLY A 68 14.22 4.30 -10.98
N GLU A 69 15.46 4.14 -11.44
CA GLU A 69 15.76 4.09 -12.88
C GLU A 69 15.01 2.95 -13.59
N ASP A 70 14.74 1.87 -12.87
CA ASP A 70 14.00 0.70 -13.36
C ASP A 70 12.48 0.89 -13.34
N TRP A 71 12.00 2.05 -12.88
CA TRP A 71 10.58 2.31 -12.68
C TRP A 71 9.88 2.70 -13.98
N LYS A 72 9.27 1.77 -14.64
CA LYS A 72 8.37 2.01 -15.78
C LYS A 72 6.91 2.08 -15.30
N PRO A 73 6.11 3.06 -15.69
CA PRO A 73 6.31 4.06 -16.75
C PRO A 73 7.11 5.31 -16.34
N PHE A 74 7.51 5.41 -15.09
CA PHE A 74 8.19 6.60 -14.56
C PHE A 74 9.71 6.56 -14.71
N GLY A 75 10.30 5.53 -15.22
CA GLY A 75 11.70 5.22 -15.54
C GLY A 75 12.77 6.31 -15.38
N ARG A 76 12.67 7.11 -14.34
CA ARG A 76 13.56 8.22 -14.02
C ARG A 76 13.70 8.40 -12.52
N PRO A 77 14.85 8.92 -12.05
CA PRO A 77 15.00 9.34 -10.66
C PRO A 77 13.96 10.40 -10.28
N SER A 78 13.56 10.42 -9.02
CA SER A 78 12.76 11.49 -8.45
C SER A 78 13.68 12.56 -7.86
N TYR A 79 13.46 13.81 -8.20
CA TYR A 79 14.20 14.95 -7.68
C TYR A 79 13.28 15.84 -6.89
N TYR A 80 13.85 16.65 -5.99
CA TYR A 80 13.07 17.58 -5.16
C TYR A 80 12.23 18.55 -6.00
N GLU A 81 12.77 19.01 -7.12
CA GLU A 81 12.12 19.92 -8.05
C GLU A 81 11.12 19.23 -8.99
N ASP A 82 11.26 17.91 -9.15
CA ASP A 82 10.47 17.10 -10.08
C ASP A 82 10.15 15.74 -9.49
N LEU A 83 9.20 15.70 -8.57
CA LEU A 83 8.80 14.52 -7.82
C LEU A 83 7.93 13.59 -8.66
N SER A 84 8.12 12.28 -8.50
CA SER A 84 7.27 11.25 -9.12
C SER A 84 5.85 11.21 -8.56
N THR A 85 5.67 11.67 -7.33
CA THR A 85 4.38 11.89 -6.67
C THR A 85 4.44 13.08 -5.72
N ARG A 86 3.30 13.62 -5.32
CA ARG A 86 3.17 14.62 -4.26
C ARG A 86 2.32 14.13 -3.10
N TRP A 87 2.28 12.84 -2.92
CA TRP A 87 1.62 12.21 -1.78
C TRP A 87 2.27 12.63 -0.44
N PRO A 88 1.54 12.82 0.67
CA PRO A 88 0.10 12.56 0.83
C PRO A 88 -0.80 13.76 0.55
N ASP A 89 -0.29 14.96 0.45
CA ASP A 89 -1.12 16.16 0.41
C ASP A 89 -1.53 16.58 -1.00
N PHE A 90 -0.79 16.13 -2.02
CA PHE A 90 -0.98 16.52 -3.43
C PHE A 90 -0.94 18.04 -3.66
N ARG A 91 -0.12 18.74 -2.87
CA ARG A 91 0.06 20.19 -2.91
C ARG A 91 1.49 20.53 -3.30
N ALA A 92 1.64 21.63 -4.07
CA ALA A 92 2.96 22.07 -4.53
C ALA A 92 3.82 22.67 -3.40
N ASP A 93 3.18 23.21 -2.38
CA ASP A 93 3.81 23.85 -1.22
C ASP A 93 4.11 22.87 -0.07
N MET A 94 3.78 21.60 -0.22
CA MET A 94 4.02 20.56 0.77
C MET A 94 5.04 19.55 0.29
N PRO A 95 5.96 19.10 1.15
CA PRO A 95 6.91 18.06 0.80
C PRO A 95 6.23 16.70 0.68
N VAL A 96 6.78 15.84 -0.15
CA VAL A 96 6.50 14.40 -0.10
C VAL A 96 7.05 13.85 1.22
N ARG A 97 6.28 13.03 1.91
CA ARG A 97 6.70 12.47 3.20
C ARG A 97 6.09 11.11 3.47
N PRO A 98 6.80 10.24 4.22
CA PRO A 98 6.22 9.00 4.71
C PRO A 98 5.08 9.28 5.68
N ALA A 99 4.18 8.32 5.81
CA ALA A 99 3.08 8.40 6.79
C ALA A 99 2.62 7.00 7.21
N VAL A 100 2.02 6.93 8.39
CA VAL A 100 1.22 5.79 8.82
C VAL A 100 -0.24 6.08 8.45
N VAL A 101 -0.84 5.17 7.72
CA VAL A 101 -2.24 5.27 7.26
C VAL A 101 -3.10 4.34 8.10
N ALA A 102 -4.20 4.85 8.62
CA ALA A 102 -5.24 4.05 9.24
C ALA A 102 -6.32 3.70 8.19
N ILE A 103 -6.66 2.44 8.11
CA ILE A 103 -7.66 1.91 7.19
C ILE A 103 -8.81 1.36 8.03
N SER A 104 -10.03 1.78 7.73
CA SER A 104 -11.26 1.28 8.34
C SER A 104 -12.36 1.17 7.29
N LYS A 105 -13.37 0.36 7.58
CA LYS A 105 -14.52 0.20 6.70
C LYS A 105 -15.45 1.41 6.82
N GLN A 106 -15.86 1.96 5.70
CA GLN A 106 -16.89 3.00 5.69
C GLN A 106 -18.19 2.45 6.30
N GLY A 107 -18.70 3.13 7.32
CA GLY A 107 -19.87 2.68 8.07
C GLY A 107 -19.56 1.73 9.22
N GLY A 108 -18.29 1.45 9.49
CA GLY A 108 -17.84 0.60 10.60
C GLY A 108 -17.88 -0.89 10.32
N GLY A 109 -17.47 -1.68 11.32
CA GLY A 109 -17.41 -3.13 11.28
C GLY A 109 -16.09 -3.69 10.74
N LYS A 110 -15.97 -5.00 10.77
CA LYS A 110 -14.74 -5.72 10.42
C LYS A 110 -14.33 -5.47 8.97
N ILE A 111 -13.04 -5.21 8.78
CA ILE A 111 -12.44 -5.01 7.45
C ILE A 111 -12.06 -6.33 6.78
N ALA A 112 -11.91 -7.39 7.56
CA ALA A 112 -11.65 -8.74 7.09
C ALA A 112 -12.70 -9.68 7.69
N SER A 113 -13.62 -10.14 6.88
CA SER A 113 -14.67 -11.11 7.26
C SER A 113 -15.05 -11.95 6.04
#